data_af10ea47ef12d78b53c3bc63ccad71b6
#
_entry.id   af10ea47ef12d78b53c3bc63ccad71b6
#
_cell.length_a   1.000
_cell.length_b   1.000
_cell.length_c   1.000
_cell.angle_alpha   90.00
_cell.angle_beta   90.00
_cell.angle_gamma   90.00
#
_symmetry.space_group_name_H-M   'P 1'
#
loop_
_entity.id
_entity.type
_entity.pdbx_description
1 polymer ?
#
loop_
_entity_poly.entity_id
_entity_poly.type
_entity_poly.pdbx_seq_one_letter_code
_entity_poly.pdbx_strand_id
1 'polypeptide(L)'
;MTIEKQDTMRAVVWEGKPFHMTVKDVCRPRLVEKEDVIVRITTSAICGTDLHIYHGILGSNKPGWVMGHEAVGIVVEKGKDVKHLKIGDRVIVPDSPDDGVLNIEPRVPPFNFYGAGDDFGYDGGCQAEYVRVPEADNSCIPIPEGQFSDVDFLFLSDIFATGWTGLDFSGFQPGDTVAVFGAGPVGLLCAYSALLRGASKVYSIDYVEARLEKAASIGAIPINFTNHPASEQLSLLEPSGVIRCVDCCGFECVNADLKLQQNFIIEEASKITAAGGGFGIPGVYMAQASTPGAPLAGKVNPDITFPISTFWTKSVRIQGGAVDPKLVAPMLVELVKSGRAKPGFIVSAEVGIEGAPRMYERFDKHLETKVIIRFPWEEEELELSPAETTHGGTSKSADTK
;
A
#
# COMPACT_ATOMS: atom_id res chain seq x y z
N MET A 1 17.67 -15.42 39.17
CA MET A 1 16.76 -14.81 38.19
C MET A 1 17.27 -15.23 36.81
N THR A 2 16.63 -16.22 36.23
CA THR A 2 16.84 -16.59 34.82
C THR A 2 16.33 -15.42 33.99
N ILE A 3 17.21 -14.77 33.24
CA ILE A 3 16.81 -13.81 32.21
C ILE A 3 16.02 -14.63 31.22
N GLU A 4 14.69 -14.49 31.20
CA GLU A 4 13.86 -15.02 30.11
C GLU A 4 14.47 -14.49 28.80
N LYS A 5 14.81 -15.40 27.90
CA LYS A 5 15.29 -15.05 26.57
C LYS A 5 14.17 -14.22 25.96
N GLN A 6 14.42 -12.94 25.74
CA GLN A 6 13.43 -12.04 25.16
C GLN A 6 13.03 -12.61 23.81
N ASP A 7 11.75 -12.85 23.60
CA ASP A 7 11.22 -13.37 22.35
C ASP A 7 11.42 -12.30 21.27
N THR A 8 12.31 -12.57 20.32
CA THR A 8 12.70 -11.61 19.27
C THR A 8 12.28 -12.12 17.89
N MET A 9 12.18 -11.20 16.95
CA MET A 9 11.88 -11.46 15.54
C MET A 9 12.82 -10.64 14.64
N ARG A 10 13.03 -11.11 13.43
CA ARG A 10 13.74 -10.34 12.39
C ARG A 10 12.81 -9.29 11.80
N ALA A 11 13.34 -8.08 11.61
CA ALA A 11 12.62 -6.96 11.03
C ALA A 11 13.52 -6.03 10.23
N VAL A 12 12.96 -5.39 9.19
CA VAL A 12 13.57 -4.22 8.53
C VAL A 12 13.27 -3.00 9.37
N VAL A 13 14.30 -2.24 9.72
CA VAL A 13 14.19 -1.12 10.66
C VAL A 13 14.78 0.15 10.05
N TRP A 14 14.04 1.25 10.23
CA TRP A 14 14.49 2.60 9.94
C TRP A 14 15.19 3.21 11.17
N GLU A 15 16.44 3.65 10.97
CA GLU A 15 17.27 4.21 12.05
C GLU A 15 17.53 5.72 11.89
N GLY A 16 16.72 6.43 11.08
CA GLY A 16 16.85 7.88 10.87
C GLY A 16 17.98 8.28 9.93
N LYS A 17 18.59 7.34 9.22
CA LYS A 17 19.70 7.62 8.29
C LYS A 17 19.23 7.52 6.84
N PRO A 18 19.08 8.64 6.11
CA PRO A 18 18.63 8.63 4.71
C PRO A 18 19.44 7.66 3.84
N PHE A 19 18.75 6.97 2.94
CA PHE A 19 19.29 5.98 2.01
C PHE A 19 19.95 4.77 2.70
N HIS A 20 19.44 4.39 3.89
CA HIS A 20 19.99 3.27 4.64
C HIS A 20 18.93 2.54 5.45
N MET A 21 18.72 1.27 5.16
CA MET A 21 17.87 0.36 5.95
C MET A 21 18.73 -0.70 6.62
N THR A 22 18.28 -1.20 7.76
CA THR A 22 18.93 -2.29 8.49
C THR A 22 17.95 -3.43 8.73
N VAL A 23 18.47 -4.66 8.78
CA VAL A 23 17.73 -5.82 9.28
C VAL A 23 18.33 -6.23 10.62
N LYS A 24 17.50 -6.33 11.64
CA LYS A 24 17.95 -6.69 13.00
C LYS A 24 16.89 -7.41 13.80
N ASP A 25 17.31 -7.98 14.92
CA ASP A 25 16.38 -8.54 15.90
C ASP A 25 15.70 -7.42 16.69
N VAL A 26 14.38 -7.48 16.75
CA VAL A 26 13.53 -6.61 17.55
C VAL A 26 12.62 -7.45 18.44
N CYS A 27 12.00 -6.85 19.44
CA CYS A 27 11.01 -7.56 20.26
C CYS A 27 9.85 -8.04 19.39
N ARG A 28 9.45 -9.30 19.52
CA ARG A 28 8.24 -9.83 18.91
C ARG A 28 7.03 -9.13 19.53
N PRO A 29 6.04 -8.70 18.71
CA PRO A 29 4.84 -8.05 19.22
C PRO A 29 4.01 -9.04 20.05
N ARG A 30 3.26 -8.49 21.02
CA ARG A 30 2.33 -9.22 21.88
C ARG A 30 0.93 -8.62 21.76
N LEU A 31 -0.08 -9.39 22.13
CA LEU A 31 -1.43 -8.87 22.30
C LEU A 31 -1.41 -7.77 23.39
N VAL A 32 -1.96 -6.60 23.09
CA VAL A 32 -2.09 -5.48 24.02
C VAL A 32 -3.55 -5.34 24.44
N GLU A 33 -4.46 -5.36 23.48
CA GLU A 33 -5.89 -5.27 23.71
C GLU A 33 -6.60 -6.61 23.42
N LYS A 34 -7.85 -6.69 23.82
CA LYS A 34 -8.64 -7.93 23.68
C LYS A 34 -9.10 -8.19 22.24
N GLU A 35 -9.10 -7.15 21.45
CA GLU A 35 -9.51 -7.12 20.04
C GLU A 35 -8.34 -7.33 19.07
N ASP A 36 -7.11 -7.49 19.60
CA ASP A 36 -5.90 -7.67 18.80
C ASP A 36 -5.75 -9.09 18.26
N VAL A 37 -5.02 -9.21 17.16
CA VAL A 37 -4.38 -10.46 16.74
C VAL A 37 -2.88 -10.25 16.53
N ILE A 38 -2.10 -11.35 16.62
CA ILE A 38 -0.75 -11.43 16.07
C ILE A 38 -0.82 -12.21 14.76
N VAL A 39 -0.35 -11.59 13.71
CA VAL A 39 -0.23 -12.20 12.39
C VAL A 39 1.23 -12.57 12.15
N ARG A 40 1.49 -13.85 11.83
CA ARG A 40 2.76 -14.32 11.30
C ARG A 40 2.78 -14.03 9.82
N ILE A 41 3.69 -13.18 9.37
CA ILE A 41 3.75 -12.70 7.99
C ILE A 41 4.37 -13.80 7.11
N THR A 42 3.73 -14.09 5.99
CA THR A 42 4.25 -14.98 4.95
C THR A 42 4.85 -14.20 3.79
N THR A 43 4.26 -13.06 3.48
CA THR A 43 4.69 -12.21 2.38
C THR A 43 4.44 -10.74 2.73
N SER A 44 5.45 -9.90 2.53
CA SER A 44 5.37 -8.44 2.64
C SER A 44 5.92 -7.81 1.36
N ALA A 45 5.86 -6.47 1.25
CA ALA A 45 6.40 -5.77 0.10
C ALA A 45 7.05 -4.43 0.46
N ILE A 46 7.81 -3.87 -0.49
CA ILE A 46 8.33 -2.50 -0.44
C ILE A 46 7.42 -1.62 -1.30
N CYS A 47 6.86 -0.56 -0.70
CA CYS A 47 5.98 0.42 -1.33
C CYS A 47 6.72 1.72 -1.68
N GLY A 48 6.12 2.55 -2.53
CA GLY A 48 6.61 3.90 -2.81
C GLY A 48 6.62 4.78 -1.56
N THR A 49 5.65 4.64 -0.67
CA THR A 49 5.61 5.36 0.61
C THR A 49 6.80 5.00 1.52
N ASP A 50 7.26 3.76 1.49
CA ASP A 50 8.48 3.35 2.20
C ASP A 50 9.73 4.09 1.68
N LEU A 51 9.76 4.47 0.39
CA LEU A 51 10.85 5.27 -0.17
C LEU A 51 10.86 6.70 0.37
N HIS A 52 9.71 7.31 0.65
CA HIS A 52 9.67 8.63 1.31
C HIS A 52 10.35 8.58 2.69
N ILE A 53 10.17 7.46 3.43
CA ILE A 53 10.87 7.23 4.70
C ILE A 53 12.37 6.96 4.44
N TYR A 54 12.70 6.12 3.47
CA TYR A 54 14.08 5.81 3.07
C TYR A 54 14.86 7.07 2.66
N HIS A 55 14.19 8.04 2.01
CA HIS A 55 14.76 9.36 1.69
C HIS A 55 14.87 10.27 2.93
N GLY A 56 14.25 9.91 4.05
CA GLY A 56 14.25 10.70 5.27
C GLY A 56 13.33 11.91 5.24
N ILE A 57 12.28 11.89 4.44
CA ILE A 57 11.33 13.01 4.27
C ILE A 57 9.97 12.76 4.91
N LEU A 58 9.70 11.54 5.38
CA LEU A 58 8.47 11.15 6.03
C LEU A 58 8.78 10.25 7.24
N GLY A 59 7.97 10.33 8.29
CA GLY A 59 8.02 9.43 9.44
C GLY A 59 7.93 10.14 10.77
N SER A 60 7.89 9.34 11.84
CA SER A 60 7.80 9.80 13.23
C SER A 60 9.02 10.60 13.70
N ASN A 61 8.86 11.30 14.80
CA ASN A 61 9.92 12.15 15.37
C ASN A 61 11.15 11.34 15.78
N LYS A 62 10.97 10.16 16.37
CA LYS A 62 12.05 9.28 16.84
C LYS A 62 12.24 8.12 15.87
N PRO A 63 13.46 7.88 15.37
CA PRO A 63 13.71 6.70 14.54
C PRO A 63 13.78 5.42 15.39
N GLY A 64 13.80 4.26 14.73
CA GLY A 64 13.94 2.95 15.35
C GLY A 64 12.72 2.05 15.18
N TRP A 65 11.79 2.40 14.30
CA TRP A 65 10.59 1.61 14.04
C TRP A 65 10.79 0.57 12.94
N VAL A 66 9.90 -0.45 12.94
CA VAL A 66 9.81 -1.48 11.90
C VAL A 66 9.11 -0.91 10.68
N MET A 67 9.64 -1.19 9.49
CA MET A 67 9.15 -0.70 8.20
C MET A 67 7.98 -1.52 7.65
N GLY A 68 7.30 -0.95 6.64
CA GLY A 68 6.33 -1.62 5.77
C GLY A 68 4.89 -1.57 6.25
N HIS A 69 3.98 -1.56 5.29
CA HIS A 69 2.53 -1.47 5.51
C HIS A 69 1.73 -2.38 4.56
N GLU A 70 2.38 -3.32 3.89
CA GLU A 70 1.73 -4.31 3.04
C GLU A 70 2.09 -5.72 3.51
N ALA A 71 1.12 -6.52 3.91
CA ALA A 71 1.37 -7.92 4.28
C ALA A 71 0.19 -8.86 4.03
N VAL A 72 0.56 -10.12 3.84
CA VAL A 72 -0.30 -11.31 3.98
C VAL A 72 0.34 -12.20 5.02
N GLY A 73 -0.49 -12.85 5.84
CA GLY A 73 0.01 -13.76 6.85
C GLY A 73 -1.08 -14.63 7.45
N ILE A 74 -0.71 -15.31 8.51
CA ILE A 74 -1.54 -16.27 9.23
C ILE A 74 -1.75 -15.77 10.65
N VAL A 75 -2.99 -15.74 11.12
CA VAL A 75 -3.32 -15.42 12.52
C VAL A 75 -2.76 -16.52 13.42
N VAL A 76 -1.83 -16.18 14.32
CA VAL A 76 -1.20 -17.13 15.25
C VAL A 76 -1.60 -16.93 16.70
N GLU A 77 -2.01 -15.71 17.06
CA GLU A 77 -2.57 -15.40 18.39
C GLU A 77 -3.77 -14.47 18.21
N LYS A 78 -4.76 -14.59 19.11
CA LYS A 78 -5.93 -13.70 19.10
C LYS A 78 -6.37 -13.34 20.52
N GLY A 79 -6.81 -12.11 20.67
CA GLY A 79 -7.46 -11.63 21.87
C GLY A 79 -8.85 -12.27 22.05
N LYS A 80 -9.33 -12.25 23.28
CA LYS A 80 -10.56 -12.96 23.66
C LYS A 80 -11.84 -12.37 23.05
N ASP A 81 -11.79 -11.09 22.66
CA ASP A 81 -12.96 -10.38 22.12
C ASP A 81 -12.96 -10.36 20.57
N VAL A 82 -11.94 -10.93 19.90
CA VAL A 82 -11.94 -11.21 18.45
C VAL A 82 -12.95 -12.31 18.14
N LYS A 83 -13.93 -12.04 17.27
CA LYS A 83 -15.10 -12.92 17.03
C LYS A 83 -15.06 -13.61 15.67
N HIS A 84 -14.61 -12.89 14.65
CA HIS A 84 -14.73 -13.32 13.25
C HIS A 84 -13.48 -14.03 12.73
N LEU A 85 -12.32 -13.78 13.34
CA LEU A 85 -11.06 -14.43 12.98
C LEU A 85 -10.74 -15.60 13.91
N LYS A 86 -10.06 -16.62 13.35
CA LYS A 86 -9.56 -17.81 14.04
C LYS A 86 -8.06 -17.93 13.86
N ILE A 87 -7.40 -18.59 14.81
CA ILE A 87 -6.01 -19.02 14.64
C ILE A 87 -5.95 -19.95 13.42
N GLY A 88 -5.00 -19.69 12.54
CA GLY A 88 -4.84 -20.38 11.25
C GLY A 88 -5.47 -19.66 10.05
N ASP A 89 -6.32 -18.68 10.26
CA ASP A 89 -6.89 -17.90 9.15
C ASP A 89 -5.80 -17.14 8.40
N ARG A 90 -5.86 -17.20 7.06
CA ARG A 90 -5.03 -16.35 6.20
C ARG A 90 -5.70 -15.00 6.04
N VAL A 91 -4.93 -13.94 6.28
CA VAL A 91 -5.44 -12.57 6.23
C VAL A 91 -4.50 -11.65 5.46
N ILE A 92 -5.07 -10.64 4.84
CA ILE A 92 -4.37 -9.46 4.38
C ILE A 92 -4.35 -8.48 5.55
N VAL A 93 -3.18 -7.91 5.87
CA VAL A 93 -3.03 -6.79 6.79
C VAL A 93 -3.03 -5.52 5.95
N PRO A 94 -4.09 -4.70 5.99
CA PRO A 94 -4.14 -3.44 5.25
C PRO A 94 -3.13 -2.44 5.79
N ASP A 95 -2.84 -1.41 5.01
CA ASP A 95 -1.85 -0.38 5.34
C ASP A 95 -2.12 0.33 6.67
N SER A 96 -3.39 0.44 7.04
CA SER A 96 -3.86 1.07 8.27
C SER A 96 -4.89 0.21 8.99
N PRO A 97 -4.85 0.15 10.33
CA PRO A 97 -5.91 -0.46 11.12
C PRO A 97 -7.18 0.40 11.11
N ASP A 98 -8.29 -0.23 11.47
CA ASP A 98 -9.60 0.40 11.61
C ASP A 98 -10.13 0.18 13.03
N ASP A 99 -10.53 1.23 13.70
CA ASP A 99 -11.12 1.17 15.03
C ASP A 99 -12.62 0.84 15.03
N GLY A 100 -13.21 0.66 13.84
CA GLY A 100 -14.63 0.37 13.66
C GLY A 100 -15.57 1.48 14.15
N VAL A 101 -15.06 2.65 14.50
CA VAL A 101 -15.87 3.76 14.99
C VAL A 101 -16.56 4.48 13.83
N LEU A 102 -17.88 4.56 13.88
CA LEU A 102 -18.63 5.36 12.92
C LEU A 102 -18.36 6.86 13.17
N ASN A 103 -17.65 7.47 12.24
CA ASN A 103 -17.39 8.91 12.28
C ASN A 103 -18.65 9.69 11.86
N ILE A 104 -19.46 10.10 12.83
CA ILE A 104 -20.63 10.95 12.61
C ILE A 104 -20.21 12.41 12.44
N GLU A 105 -19.13 12.83 13.12
CA GLU A 105 -18.54 14.15 12.98
C GLU A 105 -17.30 14.08 12.07
N PRO A 106 -17.08 15.08 11.19
CA PRO A 106 -15.87 15.14 10.38
C PRO A 106 -14.65 15.21 11.31
N ARG A 107 -13.95 14.14 11.46
CA ARG A 107 -12.60 14.14 12.02
C ARG A 107 -11.64 14.30 10.86
N VAL A 108 -10.64 15.16 11.02
CA VAL A 108 -9.44 15.02 10.20
C VAL A 108 -8.90 13.64 10.58
N PRO A 109 -9.01 12.63 9.70
CA PRO A 109 -8.52 11.32 10.07
C PRO A 109 -7.06 11.48 10.47
N PRO A 110 -6.61 10.96 11.61
CA PRO A 110 -5.19 10.85 11.83
C PRO A 110 -4.63 10.08 10.65
N PHE A 111 -3.60 10.60 10.03
CA PHE A 111 -2.90 9.90 8.94
C PHE A 111 -2.14 8.75 9.59
N ASN A 112 -2.75 7.59 9.55
CA ASN A 112 -2.51 6.47 10.41
C ASN A 112 -2.15 5.27 9.54
N PHE A 113 -0.92 4.75 9.63
CA PHE A 113 -0.49 3.59 8.88
C PHE A 113 0.73 2.90 9.52
N TYR A 114 0.90 1.61 9.19
CA TYR A 114 2.06 0.84 9.64
C TYR A 114 3.37 1.34 9.02
N GLY A 115 4.47 1.07 9.69
CA GLY A 115 5.81 1.28 9.14
C GLY A 115 6.33 2.71 9.15
N ALA A 116 5.64 3.65 9.81
CA ALA A 116 6.05 5.05 9.90
C ALA A 116 6.31 5.53 11.33
N GLY A 117 6.19 4.64 12.32
CA GLY A 117 6.46 4.89 13.73
C GLY A 117 5.28 5.46 14.51
N ASP A 118 5.49 5.72 15.82
CA ASP A 118 4.45 6.00 16.81
C ASP A 118 3.57 7.21 16.49
N ASP A 119 4.13 8.28 15.92
CA ASP A 119 3.39 9.49 15.59
C ASP A 119 2.36 9.26 14.48
N PHE A 120 2.47 8.13 13.75
CA PHE A 120 1.51 7.66 12.75
C PHE A 120 0.57 6.58 13.29
N GLY A 121 0.45 6.48 14.62
CA GLY A 121 -0.55 5.72 15.32
C GLY A 121 -0.17 4.29 15.70
N TYR A 122 0.85 3.69 15.06
CA TYR A 122 1.27 2.33 15.36
C TYR A 122 2.78 2.15 15.30
N ASP A 123 3.30 1.54 16.34
CA ASP A 123 4.72 1.26 16.49
C ASP A 123 5.17 -0.03 15.76
N GLY A 124 4.29 -0.61 14.97
CA GLY A 124 4.53 -1.82 14.19
C GLY A 124 4.75 -1.56 12.70
N GLY A 125 5.30 -2.56 12.01
CA GLY A 125 5.48 -2.56 10.56
C GLY A 125 5.38 -3.97 10.01
N CYS A 126 5.05 -4.05 8.71
CA CYS A 126 4.77 -5.31 8.02
C CYS A 126 6.02 -5.97 7.42
N GLN A 127 7.19 -5.32 7.42
CA GLN A 127 8.44 -5.93 6.95
C GLN A 127 9.17 -6.60 8.12
N ALA A 128 8.49 -7.54 8.79
CA ALA A 128 8.94 -8.31 9.94
C ALA A 128 8.29 -9.70 9.93
N GLU A 129 8.77 -10.60 10.78
CA GLU A 129 8.22 -11.96 10.90
C GLU A 129 6.80 -11.96 11.50
N TYR A 130 6.50 -11.01 12.38
CA TYR A 130 5.18 -10.88 13.01
C TYR A 130 4.75 -9.42 13.09
N VAL A 131 3.45 -9.20 13.04
CA VAL A 131 2.83 -7.89 13.28
C VAL A 131 1.63 -8.03 14.20
N ARG A 132 1.45 -7.07 15.13
CA ARG A 132 0.20 -6.91 15.90
C ARG A 132 -0.79 -6.13 15.06
N VAL A 133 -1.99 -6.65 14.93
CA VAL A 133 -3.10 -5.95 14.27
C VAL A 133 -4.14 -5.62 15.33
N PRO A 134 -4.30 -4.34 15.69
CA PRO A 134 -5.37 -3.91 16.59
C PRO A 134 -6.73 -3.94 15.89
N GLU A 135 -7.80 -4.05 16.68
CA GLU A 135 -9.17 -4.08 16.18
C GLU A 135 -9.36 -5.07 15.02
N ALA A 136 -8.86 -6.30 15.21
CA ALA A 136 -8.56 -7.24 14.15
C ALA A 136 -9.78 -7.61 13.29
N ASP A 137 -10.98 -7.72 13.90
CA ASP A 137 -12.22 -8.01 13.16
C ASP A 137 -12.62 -6.88 12.20
N ASN A 138 -12.16 -5.66 12.44
CA ASN A 138 -12.40 -4.50 11.57
C ASN A 138 -11.22 -4.25 10.62
N SER A 139 -10.00 -4.59 11.06
CA SER A 139 -8.77 -4.28 10.33
C SER A 139 -8.39 -5.34 9.31
N CYS A 140 -8.39 -6.63 9.68
CA CYS A 140 -7.95 -7.70 8.78
C CYS A 140 -8.95 -7.97 7.66
N ILE A 141 -8.44 -8.24 6.45
CA ILE A 141 -9.25 -8.69 5.32
C ILE A 141 -9.01 -10.20 5.15
N PRO A 142 -10.01 -11.07 5.41
CA PRO A 142 -9.85 -12.51 5.27
C PRO A 142 -9.57 -12.91 3.81
N ILE A 143 -8.61 -13.81 3.61
CA ILE A 143 -8.39 -14.45 2.32
C ILE A 143 -9.33 -15.65 2.21
N PRO A 144 -10.10 -15.81 1.12
CA PRO A 144 -10.98 -16.96 0.93
C PRO A 144 -10.24 -18.29 0.97
N GLU A 145 -10.93 -19.34 1.41
CA GLU A 145 -10.39 -20.71 1.31
C GLU A 145 -10.07 -21.07 -0.14
N GLY A 146 -8.96 -21.75 -0.37
CA GLY A 146 -8.51 -22.20 -1.69
C GLY A 146 -7.01 -22.06 -1.89
N GLN A 147 -6.54 -22.58 -3.02
CA GLN A 147 -5.13 -22.49 -3.43
C GLN A 147 -4.92 -21.19 -4.22
N PHE A 148 -4.72 -20.10 -3.52
CA PHE A 148 -4.44 -18.79 -4.11
C PHE A 148 -3.02 -18.34 -3.78
N SER A 149 -2.41 -17.59 -4.71
CA SER A 149 -1.12 -16.93 -4.47
C SER A 149 -1.27 -15.80 -3.45
N ASP A 150 -0.42 -15.77 -2.42
CA ASP A 150 -0.34 -14.63 -1.50
C ASP A 150 -0.05 -13.32 -2.24
N VAL A 151 0.72 -13.38 -3.33
CA VAL A 151 1.13 -12.20 -4.11
C VAL A 151 -0.06 -11.46 -4.70
N ASP A 152 -1.06 -12.18 -5.22
CA ASP A 152 -2.23 -11.52 -5.81
C ASP A 152 -3.12 -10.87 -4.73
N PHE A 153 -3.14 -11.42 -3.52
CA PHE A 153 -3.88 -10.84 -2.39
C PHE A 153 -3.09 -9.76 -1.66
N LEU A 154 -1.76 -9.83 -1.65
CA LEU A 154 -0.90 -8.87 -0.97
C LEU A 154 -1.21 -7.42 -1.36
N PHE A 155 -1.41 -7.17 -2.64
CA PHE A 155 -1.60 -5.80 -3.13
C PHE A 155 -2.98 -5.19 -2.83
N LEU A 156 -3.90 -5.98 -2.28
CA LEU A 156 -5.15 -5.47 -1.73
C LEU A 156 -4.95 -4.76 -0.38
N SER A 157 -3.80 -4.97 0.27
CA SER A 157 -3.45 -4.27 1.50
C SER A 157 -3.30 -2.76 1.32
N ASP A 158 -2.93 -2.31 0.09
CA ASP A 158 -2.67 -0.91 -0.24
C ASP A 158 -2.85 -0.64 -1.75
N ILE A 159 -1.83 -0.94 -2.55
CA ILE A 159 -1.60 -0.33 -3.87
C ILE A 159 -2.65 -0.69 -4.93
N PHE A 160 -3.30 -1.84 -4.87
CA PHE A 160 -4.39 -2.17 -5.79
C PHE A 160 -5.66 -1.40 -5.44
N ALA A 161 -5.97 -1.30 -4.15
CA ALA A 161 -7.06 -0.45 -3.65
C ALA A 161 -6.80 1.03 -3.95
N THR A 162 -5.56 1.47 -3.77
CA THR A 162 -5.12 2.85 -4.07
C THR A 162 -5.27 3.19 -5.55
N GLY A 163 -4.81 2.32 -6.45
CA GLY A 163 -4.99 2.52 -7.89
C GLY A 163 -6.47 2.52 -8.33
N TRP A 164 -7.28 1.66 -7.72
CA TRP A 164 -8.72 1.59 -7.96
C TRP A 164 -9.44 2.86 -7.50
N THR A 165 -9.19 3.29 -6.26
CA THR A 165 -9.81 4.48 -5.66
C THR A 165 -9.33 5.78 -6.32
N GLY A 166 -8.09 5.84 -6.83
CA GLY A 166 -7.60 6.98 -7.62
C GLY A 166 -8.46 7.25 -8.86
N LEU A 167 -9.01 6.20 -9.49
CA LEU A 167 -10.00 6.35 -10.56
C LEU A 167 -11.33 6.90 -10.03
N ASP A 168 -11.81 6.46 -8.87
CA ASP A 168 -13.04 6.98 -8.25
C ASP A 168 -12.89 8.46 -7.90
N PHE A 169 -11.72 8.86 -7.39
CA PHE A 169 -11.38 10.28 -7.17
C PHE A 169 -11.50 11.11 -8.44
N SER A 170 -11.08 10.58 -9.59
CA SER A 170 -11.24 11.25 -10.89
C SER A 170 -12.68 11.27 -11.40
N GLY A 171 -13.59 10.49 -10.77
CA GLY A 171 -14.97 10.31 -11.23
C GLY A 171 -15.10 9.42 -12.46
N PHE A 172 -14.20 8.46 -12.61
CA PHE A 172 -14.13 7.52 -13.74
C PHE A 172 -15.46 6.80 -14.00
N GLN A 173 -15.80 6.66 -15.28
CA GLN A 173 -16.90 5.86 -15.78
C GLN A 173 -16.41 4.92 -16.91
N PRO A 174 -17.01 3.73 -17.07
CA PRO A 174 -16.73 2.87 -18.23
C PRO A 174 -16.89 3.64 -19.55
N GLY A 175 -15.93 3.47 -20.45
CA GLY A 175 -15.85 4.21 -21.72
C GLY A 175 -14.97 5.47 -21.68
N ASP A 176 -14.61 5.97 -20.51
CA ASP A 176 -13.71 7.12 -20.40
C ASP A 176 -12.31 6.81 -20.94
N THR A 177 -11.62 7.83 -21.46
CA THR A 177 -10.17 7.84 -21.66
C THR A 177 -9.47 8.20 -20.36
N VAL A 178 -8.35 7.53 -20.04
CA VAL A 178 -7.63 7.71 -18.78
C VAL A 178 -6.15 7.98 -19.05
N ALA A 179 -5.58 8.99 -18.40
CA ALA A 179 -4.13 9.25 -18.33
C ALA A 179 -3.64 9.02 -16.90
N VAL A 180 -2.76 8.04 -16.70
CA VAL A 180 -2.16 7.70 -15.42
C VAL A 180 -0.73 8.22 -15.41
N PHE A 181 -0.43 9.17 -14.51
CA PHE A 181 0.90 9.70 -14.31
C PHE A 181 1.66 8.86 -13.28
N GLY A 182 2.80 8.34 -13.70
CA GLY A 182 3.61 7.34 -13.02
C GLY A 182 3.20 5.92 -13.42
N ALA A 183 4.16 5.11 -13.86
CA ALA A 183 4.03 3.67 -14.09
C ALA A 183 4.75 2.86 -13.01
N GLY A 184 4.86 3.41 -11.80
CA GLY A 184 5.23 2.67 -10.60
C GLY A 184 4.14 1.68 -10.18
N PRO A 185 4.28 0.97 -9.06
CA PRO A 185 3.34 -0.06 -8.64
C PRO A 185 1.88 0.42 -8.59
N VAL A 186 1.63 1.57 -7.96
CA VAL A 186 0.28 2.17 -7.88
C VAL A 186 -0.24 2.53 -9.27
N GLY A 187 0.60 3.18 -10.10
CA GLY A 187 0.19 3.59 -11.46
C GLY A 187 -0.11 2.42 -12.38
N LEU A 188 0.69 1.36 -12.34
CA LEU A 188 0.42 0.12 -13.09
C LEU A 188 -0.91 -0.52 -12.65
N LEU A 189 -1.18 -0.58 -11.36
CA LEU A 189 -2.45 -1.12 -10.84
C LEU A 189 -3.63 -0.16 -11.09
N CYS A 190 -3.40 1.15 -11.15
CA CYS A 190 -4.42 2.12 -11.59
C CYS A 190 -4.77 1.92 -13.06
N ALA A 191 -3.76 1.81 -13.95
CA ALA A 191 -3.97 1.52 -15.37
C ALA A 191 -4.69 0.19 -15.58
N TYR A 192 -4.28 -0.85 -14.84
CA TYR A 192 -4.93 -2.16 -14.85
C TYR A 192 -6.38 -2.09 -14.39
N SER A 193 -6.65 -1.36 -13.30
CA SER A 193 -8.02 -1.12 -12.80
C SER A 193 -8.89 -0.39 -13.82
N ALA A 194 -8.35 0.60 -14.52
CA ALA A 194 -9.07 1.32 -15.57
C ALA A 194 -9.49 0.38 -16.71
N LEU A 195 -8.59 -0.50 -17.15
CA LEU A 195 -8.87 -1.52 -18.17
C LEU A 195 -9.92 -2.53 -17.70
N LEU A 196 -9.79 -3.06 -16.47
CA LEU A 196 -10.77 -3.97 -15.87
C LEU A 196 -12.16 -3.35 -15.76
N ARG A 197 -12.24 -2.05 -15.54
CA ARG A 197 -13.48 -1.28 -15.38
C ARG A 197 -14.03 -0.76 -16.70
N GLY A 198 -13.39 -1.06 -17.85
CA GLY A 198 -13.90 -0.73 -19.17
C GLY A 198 -13.54 0.65 -19.69
N ALA A 199 -12.36 1.17 -19.36
CA ALA A 199 -11.81 2.35 -20.02
C ALA A 199 -11.70 2.12 -21.54
N SER A 200 -11.99 3.14 -22.35
CA SER A 200 -11.85 3.04 -23.82
C SER A 200 -10.39 3.09 -24.25
N LYS A 201 -9.56 3.86 -23.55
CA LYS A 201 -8.11 3.93 -23.70
C LYS A 201 -7.47 4.29 -22.36
N VAL A 202 -6.29 3.73 -22.10
CA VAL A 202 -5.48 4.05 -20.93
C VAL A 202 -4.09 4.44 -21.37
N TYR A 203 -3.66 5.64 -21.05
CA TYR A 203 -2.31 6.14 -21.28
C TYR A 203 -1.51 6.03 -19.98
N SER A 204 -0.37 5.36 -20.01
CA SER A 204 0.53 5.23 -18.85
C SER A 204 1.78 6.07 -19.08
N ILE A 205 1.99 7.07 -18.24
CA ILE A 205 2.98 8.12 -18.43
C ILE A 205 4.12 7.92 -17.44
N ASP A 206 5.33 7.68 -17.93
CA ASP A 206 6.54 7.49 -17.12
C ASP A 206 7.78 7.80 -17.99
N TYR A 207 8.97 7.68 -17.41
CA TYR A 207 10.24 7.73 -18.15
C TYR A 207 11.06 6.44 -18.06
N VAL A 208 10.68 5.52 -17.17
CA VAL A 208 11.35 4.24 -16.94
C VAL A 208 10.81 3.21 -17.95
N GLU A 209 11.64 2.85 -18.93
CA GLU A 209 11.22 1.98 -20.05
C GLU A 209 10.64 0.65 -19.58
N ALA A 210 11.29 -0.04 -18.63
CA ALA A 210 10.81 -1.31 -18.09
C ALA A 210 9.40 -1.22 -17.44
N ARG A 211 9.04 -0.07 -16.87
CA ARG A 211 7.71 0.19 -16.34
C ARG A 211 6.69 0.44 -17.46
N LEU A 212 7.11 1.18 -18.50
CA LEU A 212 6.28 1.42 -19.67
C LEU A 212 6.01 0.13 -20.47
N GLU A 213 6.99 -0.77 -20.55
CA GLU A 213 6.82 -2.13 -21.13
C GLU A 213 5.79 -2.95 -20.33
N LYS A 214 5.84 -2.90 -18.98
CA LYS A 214 4.81 -3.54 -18.14
C LYS A 214 3.42 -2.94 -18.37
N ALA A 215 3.31 -1.63 -18.50
CA ALA A 215 2.04 -0.96 -18.84
C ALA A 215 1.52 -1.42 -20.21
N ALA A 216 2.40 -1.50 -21.23
CA ALA A 216 2.03 -2.01 -22.55
C ALA A 216 1.57 -3.47 -22.51
N SER A 217 2.17 -4.32 -21.66
CA SER A 217 1.84 -5.74 -21.54
C SER A 217 0.41 -6.00 -21.04
N ILE A 218 -0.20 -5.05 -20.34
CA ILE A 218 -1.59 -5.12 -19.90
C ILE A 218 -2.57 -4.41 -20.84
N GLY A 219 -2.08 -3.80 -21.92
CA GLY A 219 -2.90 -3.10 -22.92
C GLY A 219 -3.01 -1.59 -22.72
N ALA A 220 -2.24 -0.99 -21.80
CA ALA A 220 -2.13 0.45 -21.71
C ALA A 220 -1.19 1.01 -22.79
N ILE A 221 -1.39 2.26 -23.18
CA ILE A 221 -0.57 2.95 -24.18
C ILE A 221 0.56 3.69 -23.46
N PRO A 222 1.83 3.30 -23.64
CA PRO A 222 2.95 3.92 -22.96
C PRO A 222 3.24 5.31 -23.53
N ILE A 223 3.49 6.27 -22.65
CA ILE A 223 3.90 7.65 -22.98
C ILE A 223 5.19 7.95 -22.20
N ASN A 224 6.32 8.00 -22.90
CA ASN A 224 7.58 8.45 -22.29
C ASN A 224 7.67 9.97 -22.38
N PHE A 225 7.57 10.64 -21.23
CA PHE A 225 7.52 12.11 -21.17
C PHE A 225 8.90 12.79 -21.38
N THR A 226 9.99 12.03 -21.40
CA THR A 226 11.33 12.55 -21.72
C THR A 226 11.56 12.68 -23.23
N ASN A 227 10.79 11.97 -24.05
CA ASN A 227 10.86 12.15 -25.50
C ASN A 227 10.24 13.48 -25.93
N HIS A 228 9.05 13.80 -25.44
CA HIS A 228 8.32 15.06 -25.56
C HIS A 228 7.42 15.21 -24.32
N PRO A 229 7.04 16.43 -23.90
CA PRO A 229 6.09 16.63 -22.80
C PRO A 229 4.84 15.77 -22.97
N ALA A 230 4.37 15.16 -21.88
CA ALA A 230 3.19 14.29 -21.93
C ALA A 230 1.97 15.04 -22.48
N SER A 231 1.80 16.30 -22.11
CA SER A 231 0.72 17.17 -22.61
C SER A 231 0.75 17.36 -24.12
N GLU A 232 1.92 17.48 -24.74
CA GLU A 232 2.06 17.61 -26.20
C GLU A 232 1.70 16.31 -26.91
N GLN A 233 2.26 15.18 -26.44
CA GLN A 233 1.95 13.86 -27.01
C GLN A 233 0.45 13.52 -26.92
N LEU A 234 -0.15 13.75 -25.76
CA LEU A 234 -1.56 13.46 -25.55
C LEU A 234 -2.50 14.40 -26.28
N SER A 235 -2.12 15.69 -26.50
CA SER A 235 -2.92 16.60 -27.33
C SER A 235 -3.04 16.17 -28.78
N LEU A 236 -2.03 15.42 -29.30
CA LEU A 236 -2.11 14.85 -30.65
C LEU A 236 -3.00 13.60 -30.70
N LEU A 237 -3.04 12.81 -29.63
CA LEU A 237 -3.81 11.57 -29.53
C LEU A 237 -5.27 11.81 -29.14
N GLU A 238 -5.50 12.80 -28.29
CA GLU A 238 -6.81 13.23 -27.74
C GLU A 238 -6.95 14.76 -27.86
N PRO A 239 -7.28 15.28 -29.04
CA PRO A 239 -7.37 16.74 -29.25
C PRO A 239 -8.39 17.46 -28.36
N SER A 240 -9.42 16.74 -27.89
CA SER A 240 -10.42 17.26 -26.93
C SER A 240 -9.99 17.11 -25.46
N GLY A 241 -8.81 16.57 -25.21
CA GLY A 241 -8.30 16.23 -23.90
C GLY A 241 -8.68 14.82 -23.42
N VAL A 242 -8.02 14.33 -22.38
CA VAL A 242 -8.29 13.05 -21.74
C VAL A 242 -9.36 13.24 -20.65
N ILE A 243 -10.35 12.35 -20.61
CA ILE A 243 -11.49 12.53 -19.70
C ILE A 243 -11.08 12.41 -18.22
N ARG A 244 -10.17 11.47 -17.90
CA ARG A 244 -9.69 11.25 -16.53
C ARG A 244 -8.17 11.27 -16.47
N CYS A 245 -7.65 12.03 -15.53
CA CYS A 245 -6.24 12.01 -15.15
C CYS A 245 -6.09 11.49 -13.73
N VAL A 246 -5.03 10.73 -13.47
CA VAL A 246 -4.73 10.20 -12.12
C VAL A 246 -3.24 10.39 -11.83
N ASP A 247 -2.92 11.05 -10.72
CA ASP A 247 -1.55 11.20 -10.22
C ASP A 247 -1.20 10.08 -9.24
N CYS A 248 -0.34 9.16 -9.67
CA CYS A 248 0.15 8.05 -8.87
C CYS A 248 1.61 8.23 -8.40
N CYS A 249 2.16 9.45 -8.47
CA CYS A 249 3.51 9.78 -8.01
C CYS A 249 3.52 10.66 -6.77
N GLY A 250 2.70 11.71 -6.74
CA GLY A 250 2.70 12.68 -5.67
C GLY A 250 3.91 13.64 -5.69
N PHE A 251 4.30 14.14 -4.51
CA PHE A 251 5.23 15.26 -4.34
C PHE A 251 6.70 14.95 -4.73
N GLU A 252 7.10 13.69 -4.89
CA GLU A 252 8.43 13.33 -5.39
C GLU A 252 8.48 13.11 -6.92
N CYS A 253 7.51 13.65 -7.67
CA CYS A 253 7.54 13.59 -9.12
C CYS A 253 8.69 14.44 -9.71
N VAL A 254 9.14 14.03 -10.88
CA VAL A 254 10.21 14.70 -11.64
C VAL A 254 9.66 15.29 -12.93
N ASN A 255 10.25 16.42 -13.37
CA ASN A 255 9.92 17.05 -14.64
C ASN A 255 10.66 16.39 -15.84
N ALA A 256 10.50 16.94 -17.04
CA ALA A 256 11.12 16.43 -18.26
C ALA A 256 12.67 16.39 -18.23
N ASP A 257 13.30 17.19 -17.37
CA ASP A 257 14.75 17.18 -17.13
C ASP A 257 15.15 16.16 -16.04
N LEU A 258 14.22 15.36 -15.54
CA LEU A 258 14.37 14.41 -14.42
C LEU A 258 14.80 15.11 -13.12
N LYS A 259 14.36 16.34 -12.92
CA LYS A 259 14.56 17.11 -11.68
C LYS A 259 13.28 17.12 -10.87
N LEU A 260 13.42 17.01 -9.55
CA LEU A 260 12.29 17.08 -8.63
C LEU A 260 11.50 18.39 -8.86
N GLN A 261 10.20 18.25 -9.11
CA GLN A 261 9.26 19.38 -9.24
C GLN A 261 7.89 18.93 -8.72
N GLN A 262 7.58 19.26 -7.47
CA GLN A 262 6.43 18.74 -6.73
C GLN A 262 5.07 18.94 -7.42
N ASN A 263 4.90 19.95 -8.24
CA ASN A 263 3.65 20.26 -8.93
C ASN A 263 3.65 19.90 -10.42
N PHE A 264 4.68 19.22 -10.92
CA PHE A 264 4.82 18.93 -12.36
C PHE A 264 3.61 18.20 -12.94
N ILE A 265 3.16 17.14 -12.25
CA ILE A 265 2.00 16.34 -12.70
C ILE A 265 0.72 17.19 -12.65
N ILE A 266 0.54 18.01 -11.62
CA ILE A 266 -0.61 18.92 -11.49
C ILE A 266 -0.67 19.87 -12.69
N GLU A 267 0.48 20.43 -13.09
CA GLU A 267 0.58 21.30 -14.26
C GLU A 267 0.27 20.55 -15.57
N GLU A 268 0.86 19.36 -15.78
CA GLU A 268 0.59 18.54 -16.96
C GLU A 268 -0.88 18.12 -17.03
N ALA A 269 -1.45 17.61 -15.92
CA ALA A 269 -2.86 17.24 -15.83
C ALA A 269 -3.79 18.42 -16.17
N SER A 270 -3.46 19.64 -15.72
CA SER A 270 -4.27 20.83 -16.04
C SER A 270 -4.35 21.13 -17.52
N LYS A 271 -3.29 20.82 -18.27
CA LYS A 271 -3.24 21.04 -19.73
C LYS A 271 -4.10 20.04 -20.49
N ILE A 272 -4.03 18.73 -20.09
CA ILE A 272 -4.60 17.64 -20.88
C ILE A 272 -5.99 17.18 -20.43
N THR A 273 -6.42 17.47 -19.20
CA THR A 273 -7.78 17.08 -18.75
C THR A 273 -8.82 17.78 -19.59
N ALA A 274 -9.77 17.01 -20.13
CA ALA A 274 -10.89 17.50 -20.93
C ALA A 274 -11.81 18.42 -20.09
N ALA A 275 -12.57 19.28 -20.75
CA ALA A 275 -13.63 20.04 -20.09
C ALA A 275 -14.70 19.10 -19.51
N GLY A 276 -15.12 19.32 -18.25
CA GLY A 276 -16.01 18.42 -17.50
C GLY A 276 -15.36 17.12 -17.06
N GLY A 277 -14.04 16.98 -17.26
CA GLY A 277 -13.29 15.80 -16.86
C GLY A 277 -12.98 15.74 -15.37
N GLY A 278 -12.04 14.86 -14.99
CA GLY A 278 -11.65 14.70 -13.60
C GLY A 278 -10.19 14.38 -13.38
N PHE A 279 -9.68 14.80 -12.21
CA PHE A 279 -8.31 14.58 -11.77
C PHE A 279 -8.30 13.96 -10.37
N GLY A 280 -7.86 12.70 -10.28
CA GLY A 280 -7.70 11.95 -9.05
C GLY A 280 -6.25 12.01 -8.56
N ILE A 281 -6.04 12.19 -7.26
CA ILE A 281 -4.71 12.36 -6.65
C ILE A 281 -4.57 11.39 -5.46
N PRO A 282 -4.33 10.10 -5.70
CA PRO A 282 -3.92 9.16 -4.66
C PRO A 282 -2.42 9.31 -4.30
N GLY A 283 -1.64 9.96 -5.12
CA GLY A 283 -0.23 10.27 -4.84
C GLY A 283 -0.06 11.11 -3.59
N VAL A 284 0.98 10.84 -2.82
CA VAL A 284 1.22 11.50 -1.52
C VAL A 284 1.66 12.94 -1.70
N TYR A 285 0.97 13.86 -1.01
CA TYR A 285 1.35 15.28 -0.88
C TYR A 285 1.35 15.63 0.61
N MET A 286 2.42 15.28 1.29
CA MET A 286 2.54 15.51 2.72
C MET A 286 3.85 16.20 3.05
N ALA A 287 3.81 17.25 3.87
CA ALA A 287 4.97 17.95 4.35
C ALA A 287 4.99 17.99 5.88
N GLN A 288 6.15 17.84 6.47
CA GLN A 288 6.37 17.94 7.91
C GLN A 288 7.69 18.64 8.20
N ALA A 289 7.88 19.07 9.44
CA ALA A 289 9.17 19.60 9.88
C ALA A 289 10.22 18.50 9.96
N SER A 290 11.50 18.85 9.76
CA SER A 290 12.60 17.90 9.96
C SER A 290 12.70 17.48 11.42
N THR A 291 12.86 16.17 11.63
CA THR A 291 13.02 15.52 12.93
C THR A 291 14.13 14.47 12.85
N PRO A 292 14.60 13.89 13.96
CA PRO A 292 15.57 12.79 13.89
C PRO A 292 15.08 11.58 13.09
N GLY A 293 13.76 11.32 13.07
CA GLY A 293 13.18 10.23 12.29
C GLY A 293 12.85 10.61 10.83
N ALA A 294 12.74 11.91 10.52
CA ALA A 294 12.53 12.42 9.17
C ALA A 294 13.48 13.60 8.90
N PRO A 295 14.81 13.37 8.82
CA PRO A 295 15.80 14.45 8.86
C PRO A 295 15.80 15.40 7.66
N LEU A 296 15.23 14.99 6.52
CA LEU A 296 15.16 15.78 5.30
C LEU A 296 13.73 16.28 5.00
N ALA A 297 12.76 16.08 5.88
CA ALA A 297 11.36 16.45 5.67
C ALA A 297 11.17 17.94 5.37
N GLY A 298 11.93 18.82 6.02
CA GLY A 298 11.87 20.27 5.76
C GLY A 298 12.30 20.70 4.35
N LYS A 299 12.76 19.79 3.50
CA LYS A 299 13.01 20.06 2.07
C LYS A 299 11.74 20.03 1.22
N VAL A 300 10.68 19.40 1.72
CA VAL A 300 9.38 19.35 1.05
C VAL A 300 8.67 20.69 1.29
N ASN A 301 8.27 21.36 0.20
CA ASN A 301 7.49 22.58 0.32
C ASN A 301 6.02 22.24 0.56
N PRO A 302 5.40 22.69 1.67
CA PRO A 302 3.96 22.49 1.91
C PRO A 302 3.08 23.26 0.94
N ASP A 303 3.59 24.37 0.41
CA ASP A 303 2.85 25.28 -0.48
C ASP A 303 3.39 25.17 -1.90
N ILE A 304 2.61 24.54 -2.78
CA ILE A 304 2.94 24.39 -4.20
C ILE A 304 1.98 25.17 -5.09
N THR A 305 2.46 25.66 -6.24
CA THR A 305 1.60 26.32 -7.22
C THR A 305 0.58 25.35 -7.79
N PHE A 306 -0.68 25.76 -7.79
CA PHE A 306 -1.80 25.00 -8.31
C PHE A 306 -2.53 25.81 -9.39
N PRO A 307 -2.68 25.32 -10.65
CA PRO A 307 -3.25 26.07 -11.77
C PRO A 307 -4.79 26.11 -11.71
N ILE A 308 -5.33 26.70 -10.63
CA ILE A 308 -6.76 26.71 -10.33
C ILE A 308 -7.61 27.31 -11.46
N SER A 309 -7.12 28.39 -12.12
CA SER A 309 -7.86 29.03 -13.21
C SER A 309 -8.07 28.08 -14.38
N THR A 310 -7.08 27.26 -14.74
CA THR A 310 -7.17 26.30 -15.83
C THR A 310 -8.20 25.20 -15.49
N PHE A 311 -8.13 24.63 -14.28
CA PHE A 311 -9.10 23.63 -13.83
C PHE A 311 -10.51 24.18 -13.72
N TRP A 312 -10.66 25.41 -13.18
CA TRP A 312 -11.96 26.08 -13.05
C TRP A 312 -12.62 26.34 -14.42
N THR A 313 -11.84 26.86 -15.38
CA THR A 313 -12.36 27.13 -16.75
C THR A 313 -12.85 25.88 -17.45
N LYS A 314 -12.22 24.74 -17.16
CA LYS A 314 -12.61 23.43 -17.71
C LYS A 314 -13.66 22.71 -16.87
N SER A 315 -14.09 23.25 -15.73
CA SER A 315 -15.03 22.59 -14.79
C SER A 315 -14.55 21.20 -14.38
N VAL A 316 -13.27 21.04 -14.08
CA VAL A 316 -12.66 19.74 -13.72
C VAL A 316 -13.01 19.37 -12.29
N ARG A 317 -13.46 18.14 -12.07
CA ARG A 317 -13.55 17.54 -10.74
C ARG A 317 -12.13 17.22 -10.26
N ILE A 318 -11.79 17.57 -9.01
CA ILE A 318 -10.51 17.24 -8.39
C ILE A 318 -10.78 16.64 -7.03
N GLN A 319 -10.17 15.49 -6.75
CA GLN A 319 -10.21 14.84 -5.45
C GLN A 319 -8.91 14.10 -5.21
N GLY A 320 -8.39 14.16 -3.99
CA GLY A 320 -7.21 13.43 -3.55
C GLY A 320 -7.30 13.10 -2.07
N GLY A 321 -6.38 12.27 -1.60
CA GLY A 321 -6.26 11.88 -0.20
C GLY A 321 -5.76 10.45 -0.03
N ALA A 322 -5.60 10.07 1.24
CA ALA A 322 -5.32 8.69 1.61
C ALA A 322 -6.47 7.76 1.23
N VAL A 323 -6.14 6.53 0.92
CA VAL A 323 -7.11 5.50 0.54
C VAL A 323 -7.28 4.53 1.70
N ASP A 324 -8.51 4.16 2.00
CA ASP A 324 -8.82 3.03 2.89
C ASP A 324 -9.04 1.78 2.03
N PRO A 325 -8.11 0.80 2.04
CA PRO A 325 -8.22 -0.42 1.24
C PRO A 325 -9.48 -1.22 1.55
N LYS A 326 -9.98 -1.19 2.77
CA LYS A 326 -11.11 -2.00 3.22
C LYS A 326 -12.41 -1.62 2.52
N LEU A 327 -12.57 -0.36 2.09
CA LEU A 327 -13.77 0.11 1.39
C LEU A 327 -14.00 -0.60 0.05
N VAL A 328 -12.94 -1.01 -0.62
CA VAL A 328 -13.01 -1.69 -1.92
C VAL A 328 -12.58 -3.16 -1.86
N ALA A 329 -12.02 -3.62 -0.74
CA ALA A 329 -11.52 -4.98 -0.56
C ALA A 329 -12.54 -6.08 -0.88
N PRO A 330 -13.82 -6.01 -0.48
CA PRO A 330 -14.78 -7.08 -0.80
C PRO A 330 -14.90 -7.34 -2.30
N MET A 331 -14.89 -6.29 -3.10
CA MET A 331 -14.95 -6.38 -4.56
C MET A 331 -13.62 -6.87 -5.16
N LEU A 332 -12.49 -6.34 -4.68
CA LEU A 332 -11.17 -6.73 -5.18
C LEU A 332 -10.85 -8.19 -4.85
N VAL A 333 -11.24 -8.67 -3.66
CA VAL A 333 -11.13 -10.08 -3.27
C VAL A 333 -11.85 -10.98 -4.28
N GLU A 334 -13.08 -10.65 -4.66
CA GLU A 334 -13.83 -11.44 -5.64
C GLU A 334 -13.23 -11.36 -7.05
N LEU A 335 -12.65 -10.24 -7.45
CA LEU A 335 -11.93 -10.13 -8.74
C LEU A 335 -10.68 -11.03 -8.76
N VAL A 336 -9.90 -11.08 -7.68
CA VAL A 336 -8.73 -11.94 -7.57
C VAL A 336 -9.16 -13.41 -7.48
N LYS A 337 -10.08 -13.74 -6.59
CA LYS A 337 -10.61 -15.10 -6.39
C LYS A 337 -11.17 -15.72 -7.67
N SER A 338 -11.89 -14.92 -8.47
CA SER A 338 -12.43 -15.37 -9.76
C SER A 338 -11.38 -15.46 -10.89
N GLY A 339 -10.13 -15.05 -10.65
CA GLY A 339 -9.05 -15.00 -11.63
C GLY A 339 -9.20 -13.88 -12.67
N ARG A 340 -10.17 -12.97 -12.50
CA ARG A 340 -10.34 -11.78 -13.36
C ARG A 340 -9.26 -10.74 -13.12
N ALA A 341 -8.75 -10.63 -11.90
CA ALA A 341 -7.61 -9.80 -11.57
C ALA A 341 -6.42 -10.65 -11.14
N LYS A 342 -5.24 -10.29 -11.65
CA LYS A 342 -3.94 -10.90 -11.31
C LYS A 342 -2.92 -9.79 -11.07
N PRO A 343 -3.03 -9.05 -9.96
CA PRO A 343 -2.20 -7.87 -9.72
C PRO A 343 -0.71 -8.21 -9.52
N GLY A 344 -0.37 -9.47 -9.29
CA GLY A 344 1.01 -9.95 -9.18
C GLY A 344 1.91 -9.70 -10.40
N PHE A 345 1.36 -9.32 -11.55
CA PHE A 345 2.14 -9.00 -12.75
C PHE A 345 3.18 -7.88 -12.56
N ILE A 346 2.98 -7.03 -11.55
CA ILE A 346 3.89 -5.90 -11.28
C ILE A 346 5.19 -6.33 -10.61
N VAL A 347 5.25 -7.52 -10.00
CA VAL A 347 6.43 -8.00 -9.27
C VAL A 347 7.62 -8.15 -10.22
N SER A 348 8.77 -7.65 -9.79
CA SER A 348 10.03 -7.76 -10.51
C SER A 348 11.11 -8.50 -9.70
N ALA A 349 10.99 -8.53 -8.37
CA ALA A 349 11.95 -9.21 -7.50
C ALA A 349 11.27 -9.82 -6.26
N GLU A 350 11.80 -10.97 -5.84
CA GLU A 350 11.44 -11.65 -4.59
C GLU A 350 12.72 -11.90 -3.79
N VAL A 351 12.69 -11.59 -2.49
CA VAL A 351 13.85 -11.77 -1.59
C VAL A 351 13.41 -12.25 -0.22
N GLY A 352 14.33 -12.87 0.53
CA GLY A 352 14.18 -13.02 1.97
C GLY A 352 14.48 -11.69 2.67
N ILE A 353 14.13 -11.58 3.95
CA ILE A 353 14.22 -10.34 4.72
C ILE A 353 15.63 -9.73 4.72
N GLU A 354 16.68 -10.55 4.77
CA GLU A 354 18.07 -10.09 4.76
C GLU A 354 18.47 -9.37 3.46
N GLY A 355 17.74 -9.64 2.37
CA GLY A 355 17.93 -8.96 1.09
C GLY A 355 17.24 -7.59 1.00
N ALA A 356 16.33 -7.27 1.91
CA ALA A 356 15.50 -6.07 1.84
C ALA A 356 16.30 -4.76 1.74
N PRO A 357 17.37 -4.51 2.52
CA PRO A 357 18.13 -3.26 2.41
C PRO A 357 18.69 -3.00 1.00
N ARG A 358 19.19 -4.05 0.34
CA ARG A 358 19.65 -3.96 -1.05
C ARG A 358 18.50 -3.67 -2.01
N MET A 359 17.32 -4.21 -1.75
CA MET A 359 16.16 -3.99 -2.61
C MET A 359 15.58 -2.59 -2.47
N TYR A 360 15.67 -1.95 -1.31
CA TYR A 360 15.37 -0.52 -1.16
C TYR A 360 16.22 0.32 -2.12
N GLU A 361 17.54 0.11 -2.14
CA GLU A 361 18.44 0.82 -3.05
C GLU A 361 18.10 0.56 -4.54
N ARG A 362 17.75 -0.68 -4.90
CA ARG A 362 17.40 -1.03 -6.29
C ARG A 362 16.06 -0.45 -6.71
N PHE A 363 15.09 -0.45 -5.79
CA PHE A 363 13.76 0.11 -6.03
C PHE A 363 13.82 1.64 -6.17
N ASP A 364 14.58 2.31 -5.31
CA ASP A 364 14.88 3.73 -5.40
C ASP A 364 15.52 4.12 -6.76
N LYS A 365 16.47 3.32 -7.24
CA LYS A 365 17.12 3.50 -8.56
C LYS A 365 16.25 3.07 -9.74
N HIS A 366 14.99 2.73 -9.53
CA HIS A 366 14.05 2.24 -10.54
C HIS A 366 14.49 0.98 -11.29
N LEU A 367 15.41 0.19 -10.71
CA LEU A 367 15.85 -1.09 -11.25
C LEU A 367 14.84 -2.20 -10.97
N GLU A 368 13.90 -1.96 -10.06
CA GLU A 368 12.78 -2.84 -9.74
C GLU A 368 11.45 -2.08 -9.88
N THR A 369 10.39 -2.83 -10.25
CA THR A 369 9.03 -2.27 -10.30
C THR A 369 8.29 -2.49 -9.00
N LYS A 370 8.33 -3.72 -8.47
CA LYS A 370 7.79 -4.09 -7.16
C LYS A 370 8.62 -5.21 -6.57
N VAL A 371 8.99 -5.04 -5.32
CA VAL A 371 9.76 -6.03 -4.55
C VAL A 371 8.87 -6.65 -3.49
N ILE A 372 8.87 -7.97 -3.41
CA ILE A 372 8.24 -8.69 -2.30
C ILE A 372 9.29 -9.33 -1.40
N ILE A 373 8.98 -9.39 -0.11
CA ILE A 373 9.79 -10.02 0.93
C ILE A 373 9.06 -11.29 1.36
N ARG A 374 9.72 -12.44 1.21
CA ARG A 374 9.22 -13.74 1.60
C ARG A 374 9.73 -14.13 2.98
N PHE A 375 8.86 -14.71 3.77
CA PHE A 375 9.18 -15.31 5.05
C PHE A 375 8.93 -16.83 4.93
N PRO A 376 9.95 -17.64 4.54
CA PRO A 376 9.82 -19.08 4.40
C PRO A 376 9.81 -19.72 5.78
N TRP A 377 8.64 -20.05 6.29
CA TRP A 377 8.46 -20.82 7.50
C TRP A 377 8.64 -22.32 7.21
N GLU A 378 9.31 -23.05 8.10
CA GLU A 378 9.40 -24.50 8.00
C GLU A 378 8.02 -25.13 8.22
N GLU A 379 7.72 -26.24 7.51
CA GLU A 379 6.41 -26.90 7.58
C GLU A 379 6.03 -27.34 9.01
N GLU A 380 7.01 -27.70 9.85
CA GLU A 380 6.82 -28.08 11.25
C GLU A 380 6.24 -26.95 12.14
N GLU A 381 6.46 -25.69 11.78
CA GLU A 381 5.87 -24.55 12.48
C GLU A 381 4.42 -24.24 12.06
N LEU A 382 3.93 -24.93 11.02
CA LEU A 382 2.56 -24.82 10.54
C LEU A 382 1.60 -25.72 11.31
N GLU A 383 2.10 -26.76 12.02
CA GLU A 383 1.31 -27.58 12.92
C GLU A 383 1.05 -26.80 14.22
N LEU A 384 -0.10 -26.16 14.26
CA LEU A 384 -0.63 -25.49 15.46
C LEU A 384 -0.72 -26.50 16.59
N SER A 385 -0.16 -26.20 17.75
CA SER A 385 -0.33 -27.01 18.96
C SER A 385 -1.80 -27.37 19.16
N PRO A 386 -2.14 -28.64 19.37
CA PRO A 386 -3.52 -29.02 19.58
C PRO A 386 -4.08 -28.26 20.79
N ALA A 387 -5.18 -27.57 20.59
CA ALA A 387 -5.92 -26.96 21.68
C ALA A 387 -6.19 -28.06 22.74
N GLU A 388 -5.77 -27.82 23.98
CA GLU A 388 -6.11 -28.66 25.11
C GLU A 388 -7.63 -28.80 25.19
N THR A 389 -8.14 -29.91 24.71
CA THR A 389 -9.51 -30.34 24.97
C THR A 389 -9.61 -30.75 26.43
N THR A 390 -9.98 -29.83 27.28
CA THR A 390 -10.42 -30.14 28.65
C THR A 390 -11.69 -30.94 28.57
N HIS A 391 -11.54 -32.25 28.67
CA HIS A 391 -12.63 -33.16 28.94
C HIS A 391 -13.14 -32.92 30.37
N GLY A 392 -14.25 -32.16 30.46
CA GLY A 392 -15.05 -32.06 31.67
C GLY A 392 -15.65 -33.42 32.06
N GLY A 393 -15.45 -33.74 33.32
CA GLY A 393 -15.68 -35.01 33.95
C GLY A 393 -17.04 -35.67 33.76
N THR A 394 -16.96 -36.93 33.70
CA THR A 394 -18.06 -37.88 33.87
C THR A 394 -18.69 -37.81 35.27
N SER A 395 -19.96 -37.48 35.37
CA SER A 395 -20.77 -37.79 36.55
C SER A 395 -21.45 -39.14 36.32
N LYS A 396 -21.07 -40.13 37.14
CA LYS A 396 -21.81 -41.35 37.32
C LYS A 396 -23.13 -41.03 38.04
N SER A 397 -24.25 -41.43 37.48
CA SER A 397 -25.48 -41.63 38.22
C SER A 397 -25.65 -43.13 38.49
N ALA A 398 -25.70 -43.45 39.77
CA ALA A 398 -26.03 -44.77 40.26
C ALA A 398 -27.53 -45.02 40.22
N ASP A 399 -27.87 -46.27 39.94
CA ASP A 399 -29.15 -46.92 40.05
C ASP A 399 -29.94 -46.62 41.33
N THR A 400 -31.24 -46.58 41.23
CA THR A 400 -32.12 -47.61 41.87
C THR A 400 -33.62 -47.30 41.70
N LYS A 401 -34.28 -48.36 41.27
CA LYS A 401 -35.70 -48.73 41.30
C LYS A 401 -36.58 -48.21 40.18
#